data_cd69431aa5cafaeebcba74fdcfac5382
#
_entry.id   cd69431aa5cafaeebcba74fdcfac5382
#
_cell.length_a   1.000
_cell.length_b   1.000
_cell.length_c   1.000
_cell.angle_alpha   90.00
_cell.angle_beta   90.00
_cell.angle_gamma   90.00
#
_symmetry.space_group_name_H-M   'P 1'
#
loop_
_entity.id
_entity.type
_entity.pdbx_description
1 polymer ?
#
loop_
_entity_poly.entity_id
_entity_poly.type
_entity_poly.pdbx_seq_one_letter_code
_entity_poly.pdbx_strand_id
1 'polypeptide(L)'
;MSLTEDVTTQGSDPVAEPPMVAGDLSRDGLSGSAAPAGRVLLVWDAPNLDMGLGSILGRRPTALERPRFDALGRWLLARTTQVSATAPDGPDVRVEPEATVFTNIAPGSAEVVRPWVDALRNVGFAVFAKPKIDEDSDVDRDMLEHIDQRYREGLAALVVASADGQAFRQPLEKISRAGTPVQVLGFREHASWALASDT
;
A
#
# COMPACT_ATOMS: atom_id res chain seq x y z
N MET A 1 65.70 -30.78 -37.63
CA MET A 1 66.50 -29.59 -37.32
C MET A 1 66.06 -29.11 -35.96
N SER A 2 66.93 -29.33 -35.00
CA SER A 2 66.79 -28.94 -33.60
C SER A 2 66.91 -27.42 -33.42
N LEU A 3 66.23 -26.86 -32.43
CA LEU A 3 66.82 -25.89 -31.52
C LEU A 3 65.95 -25.86 -30.27
N THR A 4 66.51 -26.39 -29.22
CA THR A 4 66.22 -26.23 -27.81
C THR A 4 66.66 -24.83 -27.36
N GLU A 5 65.86 -24.10 -26.64
CA GLU A 5 66.36 -23.00 -25.78
C GLU A 5 65.75 -23.13 -24.40
N ASP A 6 66.69 -23.34 -23.47
CA ASP A 6 66.54 -23.25 -22.05
C ASP A 6 66.20 -21.83 -21.62
N VAL A 7 65.23 -21.67 -20.74
CA VAL A 7 65.02 -20.43 -20.01
C VAL A 7 64.96 -20.72 -18.50
N THR A 8 65.89 -20.19 -17.88
CA THR A 8 66.27 -20.19 -16.49
C THR A 8 65.15 -19.72 -15.58
N THR A 9 64.88 -20.51 -14.54
CA THR A 9 64.08 -20.18 -13.36
C THR A 9 64.77 -19.11 -12.51
N GLN A 10 64.22 -17.92 -12.38
CA GLN A 10 64.57 -16.99 -11.33
C GLN A 10 63.50 -17.02 -10.23
N GLY A 11 63.97 -17.37 -9.04
CA GLY A 11 63.16 -17.35 -7.83
C GLY A 11 62.77 -15.92 -7.48
N SER A 12 61.49 -15.74 -7.14
CA SER A 12 60.97 -14.53 -6.54
C SER A 12 60.72 -14.79 -5.05
N ASP A 13 61.36 -14.00 -4.22
CA ASP A 13 61.24 -14.00 -2.78
C ASP A 13 59.77 -13.70 -2.35
N PRO A 14 59.32 -14.28 -1.22
CA PRO A 14 57.97 -14.00 -0.72
C PRO A 14 57.93 -12.56 -0.14
N VAL A 15 57.11 -11.74 -0.77
CA VAL A 15 56.77 -10.42 -0.24
C VAL A 15 55.95 -10.63 1.05
N ALA A 16 56.51 -10.17 2.17
CA ALA A 16 55.84 -10.16 3.47
C ALA A 16 54.59 -9.29 3.42
N GLU A 17 53.42 -9.89 3.70
CA GLU A 17 52.17 -9.14 3.94
C GLU A 17 52.29 -8.28 5.18
N PRO A 18 51.84 -7.01 5.14
CA PRO A 18 51.78 -6.17 6.34
C PRO A 18 50.68 -6.71 7.28
N PRO A 19 50.82 -6.56 8.60
CA PRO A 19 49.86 -7.05 9.57
C PRO A 19 48.54 -6.32 9.39
N MET A 20 47.46 -7.09 9.18
CA MET A 20 46.09 -6.61 9.23
C MET A 20 45.83 -6.06 10.62
N VAL A 21 45.75 -4.76 10.73
CA VAL A 21 45.21 -4.09 11.89
C VAL A 21 43.70 -4.40 11.90
N ALA A 22 43.28 -5.24 12.84
CA ALA A 22 41.88 -5.45 13.15
C ALA A 22 41.33 -4.10 13.65
N GLY A 23 40.85 -3.28 12.72
CA GLY A 23 39.99 -2.15 13.01
C GLY A 23 38.73 -2.67 13.65
N ASP A 24 38.53 -2.35 14.90
CA ASP A 24 37.29 -2.48 15.63
C ASP A 24 36.19 -1.72 14.87
N LEU A 25 35.45 -2.44 14.02
CA LEU A 25 34.19 -1.96 13.44
C LEU A 25 33.14 -2.04 14.55
N SER A 26 33.28 -1.13 15.53
CA SER A 26 32.18 -0.77 16.40
C SER A 26 30.98 -0.45 15.51
N ARG A 27 30.03 -1.36 15.54
CA ARG A 27 28.71 -1.21 14.92
C ARG A 27 27.87 -0.17 15.65
N ASP A 28 28.38 1.05 15.74
CA ASP A 28 27.63 2.21 16.19
C ASP A 28 27.22 3.02 14.96
N GLY A 29 26.00 2.82 14.49
CA GLY A 29 25.47 3.65 13.42
C GLY A 29 24.34 3.08 12.58
N LEU A 30 23.84 1.89 12.85
CA LEU A 30 22.52 1.53 12.39
C LEU A 30 21.51 2.09 13.40
N SER A 31 21.20 3.36 13.21
CA SER A 31 20.01 3.98 13.79
C SER A 31 18.84 3.07 13.39
N GLY A 32 18.42 2.18 14.29
CA GLY A 32 17.29 1.31 14.09
C GLY A 32 16.11 2.21 13.80
N SER A 33 15.60 2.18 12.57
CA SER A 33 14.34 2.81 12.24
C SER A 33 13.32 2.23 13.19
N ALA A 34 12.89 3.02 14.18
CA ALA A 34 11.82 2.61 15.08
C ALA A 34 10.63 2.17 14.23
N ALA A 35 9.99 1.07 14.61
CA ALA A 35 8.79 0.63 13.92
C ALA A 35 7.77 1.80 13.91
N PRO A 36 7.03 2.00 12.80
CA PRO A 36 6.05 3.08 12.74
C PRO A 36 5.03 2.91 13.89
N ALA A 37 4.76 3.99 14.61
CA ALA A 37 3.82 3.97 15.73
C ALA A 37 2.36 3.85 15.27
N GLY A 38 2.11 3.98 13.95
CA GLY A 38 0.81 3.82 13.35
C GLY A 38 0.85 3.98 11.84
N ARG A 39 -0.29 3.76 11.20
CA ARG A 39 -0.44 3.98 9.75
C ARG A 39 -1.75 4.65 9.40
N VAL A 40 -1.75 5.42 8.32
CA VAL A 40 -2.96 5.87 7.64
C VAL A 40 -3.23 4.88 6.52
N LEU A 41 -4.25 4.05 6.71
CA LEU A 41 -4.64 3.01 5.76
C LEU A 41 -5.71 3.53 4.80
N LEU A 42 -5.45 3.44 3.50
CA LEU A 42 -6.46 3.58 2.45
C LEU A 42 -6.80 2.19 1.90
N VAL A 43 -8.07 1.81 1.97
CA VAL A 43 -8.62 0.60 1.34
C VAL A 43 -9.56 1.04 0.23
N TRP A 44 -9.28 0.63 -1.00
CA TRP A 44 -10.04 1.04 -2.18
C TRP A 44 -10.72 -0.15 -2.85
N ASP A 45 -12.05 -0.13 -2.85
CA ASP A 45 -12.92 -1.02 -3.61
C ASP A 45 -13.09 -0.47 -5.04
N ALA A 46 -12.24 -0.94 -5.94
CA ALA A 46 -12.22 -0.40 -7.30
C ALA A 46 -13.47 -0.78 -8.12
N PRO A 47 -13.98 -2.02 -8.09
CA PRO A 47 -15.20 -2.38 -8.79
C PRO A 47 -16.40 -1.56 -8.35
N ASN A 48 -16.53 -1.34 -7.05
CA ASN A 48 -17.69 -0.69 -6.48
C ASN A 48 -17.71 0.82 -6.80
N LEU A 49 -16.55 1.49 -6.73
CA LEU A 49 -16.46 2.88 -7.21
C LEU A 49 -16.74 3.00 -8.71
N ASP A 50 -16.27 2.05 -9.54
CA ASP A 50 -16.59 2.02 -10.97
C ASP A 50 -18.10 1.85 -11.23
N MET A 51 -18.76 0.97 -10.48
CA MET A 51 -20.21 0.76 -10.56
C MET A 51 -20.99 1.99 -10.11
N GLY A 52 -20.60 2.60 -8.99
CA GLY A 52 -21.21 3.83 -8.48
C GLY A 52 -21.08 4.98 -9.49
N LEU A 53 -19.89 5.18 -10.06
CA LEU A 53 -19.68 6.18 -11.10
C LEU A 53 -20.50 5.86 -12.36
N GLY A 54 -20.57 4.60 -12.77
CA GLY A 54 -21.39 4.16 -13.90
C GLY A 54 -22.86 4.41 -13.72
N SER A 55 -23.38 4.23 -12.50
CA SER A 55 -24.77 4.55 -12.15
C SER A 55 -25.06 6.06 -12.30
N ILE A 56 -24.14 6.92 -11.86
CA ILE A 56 -24.27 8.39 -12.00
C ILE A 56 -24.23 8.81 -13.46
N LEU A 57 -23.32 8.23 -14.26
CA LEU A 57 -23.14 8.55 -15.67
C LEU A 57 -24.20 7.91 -16.58
N GLY A 58 -24.99 6.95 -16.10
CA GLY A 58 -25.90 6.13 -16.89
C GLY A 58 -25.21 5.23 -17.92
N ARG A 59 -23.90 5.00 -17.81
CA ARG A 59 -23.07 4.17 -18.69
C ARG A 59 -21.78 3.75 -18.01
N ARG A 60 -21.09 2.79 -18.60
CA ARG A 60 -19.76 2.39 -18.10
C ARG A 60 -18.76 3.55 -18.19
N PRO A 61 -18.02 3.86 -17.10
CA PRO A 61 -17.02 4.91 -17.11
C PRO A 61 -15.86 4.60 -18.07
N THR A 62 -15.35 5.63 -18.73
CA THR A 62 -14.10 5.56 -19.47
C THR A 62 -12.90 5.66 -18.52
N ALA A 63 -11.71 5.34 -19.00
CA ALA A 63 -10.48 5.45 -18.19
C ALA A 63 -10.22 6.89 -17.70
N LEU A 64 -10.62 7.91 -18.46
CA LEU A 64 -10.42 9.32 -18.11
C LEU A 64 -11.40 9.83 -17.05
N GLU A 65 -12.54 9.16 -16.88
CA GLU A 65 -13.59 9.52 -15.92
C GLU A 65 -13.35 8.87 -14.55
N ARG A 66 -12.55 7.82 -14.51
CA ARG A 66 -12.23 7.10 -13.28
C ARG A 66 -11.41 7.95 -12.32
N PRO A 67 -11.52 7.71 -11.00
CA PRO A 67 -10.68 8.38 -10.02
C PRO A 67 -9.19 8.23 -10.37
N ARG A 68 -8.48 9.33 -10.33
CA ARG A 68 -7.04 9.35 -10.61
C ARG A 68 -6.27 8.80 -9.40
N PHE A 69 -5.73 7.61 -9.53
CA PHE A 69 -4.98 6.95 -8.45
C PHE A 69 -3.72 7.74 -8.01
N ASP A 70 -3.06 8.45 -8.93
CA ASP A 70 -1.94 9.32 -8.60
C ASP A 70 -2.36 10.52 -7.72
N ALA A 71 -3.54 11.09 -7.97
CA ALA A 71 -4.09 12.15 -7.14
C ALA A 71 -4.49 11.62 -5.76
N LEU A 72 -5.09 10.43 -5.71
CA LEU A 72 -5.46 9.77 -4.45
C LEU A 72 -4.21 9.42 -3.62
N GLY A 73 -3.15 8.93 -4.26
CA GLY A 73 -1.86 8.69 -3.58
C GLY A 73 -1.26 9.96 -2.97
N ARG A 74 -1.22 11.06 -3.73
CA ARG A 74 -0.76 12.37 -3.19
C ARG A 74 -1.62 12.87 -2.05
N TRP A 75 -2.94 12.72 -2.15
CA TRP A 75 -3.86 13.06 -1.08
C TRP A 75 -3.59 12.24 0.18
N LEU A 76 -3.36 10.93 0.06
CA LEU A 76 -3.03 10.05 1.18
C LEU A 76 -1.73 10.49 1.87
N LEU A 77 -0.70 10.84 1.11
CA LEU A 77 0.56 11.36 1.67
C LEU A 77 0.33 12.64 2.47
N ALA A 78 -0.42 13.60 1.91
CA ALA A 78 -0.77 14.85 2.61
C ALA A 78 -1.60 14.56 3.88
N ARG A 79 -2.54 13.62 3.82
CA ARG A 79 -3.34 13.21 4.96
C ARG A 79 -2.49 12.57 6.06
N THR A 80 -1.54 11.72 5.68
CA THR A 80 -0.59 11.10 6.62
C THR A 80 0.24 12.16 7.35
N THR A 81 0.74 13.16 6.64
CA THR A 81 1.45 14.29 7.25
C THR A 81 0.59 15.04 8.28
N GLN A 82 -0.68 15.27 7.96
CA GLN A 82 -1.62 15.92 8.89
C GLN A 82 -1.83 15.08 10.16
N VAL A 83 -2.03 13.76 10.00
CA VAL A 83 -2.24 12.84 11.12
C VAL A 83 -0.99 12.78 12.00
N SER A 84 0.22 12.71 11.41
CA SER A 84 1.48 12.75 12.17
C SER A 84 1.61 14.05 12.98
N ALA A 85 1.27 15.19 12.39
CA ALA A 85 1.38 16.49 13.07
C ALA A 85 0.41 16.65 14.26
N THR A 86 -0.67 15.88 14.29
CA THR A 86 -1.71 15.92 15.35
C THR A 86 -1.67 14.70 16.27
N ALA A 87 -0.65 13.83 16.12
CA ALA A 87 -0.52 12.62 16.94
C ALA A 87 -0.38 12.98 18.43
N PRO A 88 -1.10 12.29 19.34
CA PRO A 88 -1.04 12.56 20.77
C PRO A 88 0.36 12.43 21.38
N ASP A 89 1.17 11.53 20.82
CA ASP A 89 2.52 11.22 21.29
C ASP A 89 3.59 12.21 20.79
N GLY A 90 3.15 13.27 20.10
CA GLY A 90 4.02 14.34 19.62
C GLY A 90 4.40 14.21 18.13
N PRO A 91 5.07 15.22 17.57
CA PRO A 91 5.40 15.30 16.14
C PRO A 91 6.48 14.30 15.69
N ASP A 92 7.18 13.66 16.63
CA ASP A 92 8.21 12.66 16.34
C ASP A 92 7.64 11.25 16.10
N VAL A 93 6.34 11.08 16.27
CA VAL A 93 5.66 9.80 15.99
C VAL A 93 5.59 9.56 14.49
N ARG A 94 6.28 8.51 14.05
CA ARG A 94 6.30 8.13 12.64
C ARG A 94 4.98 7.43 12.27
N VAL A 95 4.17 8.09 11.46
CA VAL A 95 2.99 7.52 10.83
C VAL A 95 3.29 7.27 9.37
N GLU A 96 2.94 6.09 8.86
CA GLU A 96 3.20 5.71 7.47
C GLU A 96 1.91 5.62 6.65
N PRO A 97 1.94 6.03 5.37
CA PRO A 97 0.84 5.80 4.45
C PRO A 97 0.85 4.35 3.98
N GLU A 98 -0.31 3.73 3.93
CA GLU A 98 -0.52 2.44 3.30
C GLU A 98 -1.77 2.48 2.42
N ALA A 99 -1.67 2.03 1.17
CA ALA A 99 -2.80 1.98 0.26
C ALA A 99 -2.92 0.59 -0.35
N THR A 100 -4.10 -0.02 -0.24
CA THR A 100 -4.43 -1.30 -0.86
C THR A 100 -5.67 -1.15 -1.73
N VAL A 101 -5.55 -1.54 -2.99
CA VAL A 101 -6.66 -1.59 -3.94
C VAL A 101 -7.15 -3.03 -4.05
N PHE A 102 -8.43 -3.22 -3.91
CA PHE A 102 -9.11 -4.50 -4.09
C PHE A 102 -9.86 -4.48 -5.41
N THR A 103 -9.74 -5.56 -6.16
CA THR A 103 -10.43 -5.67 -7.45
C THR A 103 -10.74 -7.13 -7.79
N ASN A 104 -11.81 -7.31 -8.55
CA ASN A 104 -12.15 -8.59 -9.16
C ASN A 104 -11.64 -8.64 -10.59
N ILE A 105 -11.12 -9.79 -10.99
CA ILE A 105 -10.69 -10.06 -12.37
C ILE A 105 -11.69 -11.02 -13.02
N ALA A 106 -12.42 -10.55 -14.01
CA ALA A 106 -13.29 -11.41 -14.79
C ALA A 106 -12.47 -12.48 -15.56
N PRO A 107 -13.03 -13.67 -15.80
CA PRO A 107 -12.36 -14.69 -16.60
C PRO A 107 -11.85 -14.14 -17.94
N GLY A 108 -10.59 -14.42 -18.28
CA GLY A 108 -9.94 -13.94 -19.50
C GLY A 108 -9.53 -12.46 -19.52
N SER A 109 -9.78 -11.69 -18.45
CA SER A 109 -9.50 -10.25 -18.42
C SER A 109 -8.15 -9.89 -17.75
N ALA A 110 -7.36 -10.86 -17.31
CA ALA A 110 -6.12 -10.61 -16.58
C ALA A 110 -5.14 -9.72 -17.36
N GLU A 111 -4.94 -9.97 -18.64
CA GLU A 111 -4.04 -9.17 -19.49
C GLU A 111 -4.56 -7.73 -19.71
N VAL A 112 -5.88 -7.55 -19.76
CA VAL A 112 -6.51 -6.23 -19.91
C VAL A 112 -6.34 -5.39 -18.64
N VAL A 113 -6.37 -6.02 -17.47
CA VAL A 113 -6.26 -5.34 -16.18
C VAL A 113 -4.80 -5.11 -15.78
N ARG A 114 -3.86 -5.92 -16.27
CA ARG A 114 -2.44 -5.85 -15.92
C ARG A 114 -1.83 -4.44 -16.01
N PRO A 115 -1.97 -3.66 -17.11
CA PRO A 115 -1.37 -2.33 -17.19
C PRO A 115 -1.85 -1.38 -16.09
N TRP A 116 -3.11 -1.48 -15.69
CA TRP A 116 -3.66 -0.69 -14.60
C TRP A 116 -3.12 -1.13 -13.24
N VAL A 117 -3.00 -2.45 -13.01
CA VAL A 117 -2.37 -3.00 -11.79
C VAL A 117 -0.93 -2.55 -11.67
N ASP A 118 -0.17 -2.62 -12.77
CA ASP A 118 1.24 -2.20 -12.79
C ASP A 118 1.37 -0.68 -12.54
N ALA A 119 0.48 0.13 -13.11
CA ALA A 119 0.45 1.56 -12.85
C ALA A 119 0.17 1.90 -11.37
N LEU A 120 -0.76 1.18 -10.72
CA LEU A 120 -1.02 1.32 -9.29
C LEU A 120 0.21 0.95 -8.44
N ARG A 121 0.83 -0.18 -8.73
CA ARG A 121 2.03 -0.64 -8.03
C ARG A 121 3.20 0.32 -8.18
N ASN A 122 3.37 0.91 -9.37
CA ASN A 122 4.43 1.89 -9.64
C ASN A 122 4.29 3.18 -8.82
N VAL A 123 3.09 3.52 -8.35
CA VAL A 123 2.86 4.66 -7.45
C VAL A 123 2.75 4.24 -5.98
N GLY A 124 3.07 2.98 -5.66
CA GLY A 124 3.18 2.50 -4.28
C GLY A 124 1.91 1.88 -3.69
N PHE A 125 0.88 1.62 -4.49
CA PHE A 125 -0.30 0.90 -4.02
C PHE A 125 -0.05 -0.62 -3.99
N ALA A 126 -0.45 -1.29 -2.92
CA ALA A 126 -0.67 -2.72 -2.94
C ALA A 126 -1.94 -3.03 -3.75
N VAL A 127 -1.94 -4.12 -4.51
CA VAL A 127 -3.11 -4.52 -5.29
C VAL A 127 -3.46 -5.97 -4.95
N PHE A 128 -4.65 -6.15 -4.38
CA PHE A 128 -5.29 -7.44 -4.18
C PHE A 128 -6.25 -7.69 -5.33
N ALA A 129 -5.94 -8.68 -6.16
CA ALA A 129 -6.72 -9.01 -7.34
C ALA A 129 -7.27 -10.43 -7.21
N LYS A 130 -8.60 -10.57 -7.10
CA LYS A 130 -9.30 -11.84 -6.91
C LYS A 130 -9.98 -12.26 -8.22
N PRO A 131 -9.78 -13.51 -8.70
CA PRO A 131 -10.56 -14.02 -9.82
C PRO A 131 -12.06 -14.00 -9.49
N LYS A 132 -12.88 -13.50 -10.41
CA LYS A 132 -14.33 -13.58 -10.29
C LYS A 132 -14.79 -14.94 -10.84
N ILE A 133 -15.08 -15.87 -9.94
CA ILE A 133 -15.49 -17.24 -10.28
C ILE A 133 -17.02 -17.31 -10.41
N ASP A 134 -17.75 -16.59 -9.56
CA ASP A 134 -19.21 -16.55 -9.44
C ASP A 134 -19.70 -15.16 -9.05
N GLU A 135 -21.00 -15.00 -8.85
CA GLU A 135 -21.59 -13.72 -8.42
C GLU A 135 -21.21 -13.35 -6.99
N ASP A 136 -20.94 -14.36 -6.13
CA ASP A 136 -20.57 -14.19 -4.73
C ASP A 136 -19.04 -13.98 -4.54
N SER A 137 -18.27 -13.99 -5.62
CA SER A 137 -16.82 -13.71 -5.59
C SER A 137 -16.54 -12.24 -5.36
N ASP A 138 -17.04 -11.71 -4.24
CA ASP A 138 -16.87 -10.33 -3.80
C ASP A 138 -15.53 -10.12 -3.07
N VAL A 139 -15.04 -8.90 -3.05
CA VAL A 139 -13.83 -8.48 -2.32
C VAL A 139 -14.12 -7.89 -0.95
N ASP A 140 -15.38 -7.65 -0.59
CA ASP A 140 -15.78 -7.02 0.67
C ASP A 140 -15.22 -7.75 1.89
N ARG A 141 -15.33 -9.07 1.89
CA ARG A 141 -14.79 -9.89 2.98
C ARG A 141 -13.27 -9.75 3.11
N ASP A 142 -12.56 -9.80 1.98
CA ASP A 142 -11.10 -9.67 1.95
C ASP A 142 -10.68 -8.28 2.41
N MET A 143 -11.44 -7.24 2.04
CA MET A 143 -11.24 -5.87 2.52
C MET A 143 -11.45 -5.74 4.02
N LEU A 144 -12.52 -6.33 4.55
CA LEU A 144 -12.81 -6.31 6.00
C LEU A 144 -11.75 -7.07 6.81
N GLU A 145 -11.30 -8.22 6.34
CA GLU A 145 -10.22 -8.98 6.95
C GLU A 145 -8.91 -8.18 6.95
N HIS A 146 -8.59 -7.49 5.86
CA HIS A 146 -7.42 -6.62 5.76
C HIS A 146 -7.50 -5.43 6.73
N ILE A 147 -8.65 -4.76 6.80
CA ILE A 147 -8.89 -3.66 7.75
C ILE A 147 -8.73 -4.15 9.19
N ASP A 148 -9.32 -5.28 9.56
CA ASP A 148 -9.25 -5.85 10.91
C ASP A 148 -7.81 -6.23 11.29
N GLN A 149 -7.06 -6.83 10.35
CA GLN A 149 -5.64 -7.12 10.58
C GLN A 149 -4.84 -5.84 10.84
N ARG A 150 -4.97 -4.82 9.99
CA ARG A 150 -4.26 -3.55 10.13
C ARG A 150 -4.67 -2.78 11.38
N TYR A 151 -5.94 -2.87 11.77
CA TYR A 151 -6.44 -2.29 13.01
C TYR A 151 -5.74 -2.88 14.24
N ARG A 152 -5.55 -4.21 14.28
CA ARG A 152 -4.81 -4.87 15.37
C ARG A 152 -3.33 -4.50 15.39
N GLU A 153 -2.74 -4.20 14.24
CA GLU A 153 -1.33 -3.79 14.12
C GLU A 153 -1.11 -2.30 14.45
N GLY A 154 -2.16 -1.52 14.56
CA GLY A 154 -2.14 -0.09 14.89
C GLY A 154 -2.48 0.81 13.70
N LEU A 155 -3.68 1.39 13.72
CA LEU A 155 -4.13 2.41 12.77
C LEU A 155 -4.14 3.79 13.42
N ALA A 156 -3.47 4.76 12.78
CA ALA A 156 -3.59 6.17 13.11
C ALA A 156 -4.82 6.81 12.44
N ALA A 157 -5.22 6.32 11.27
CA ALA A 157 -6.48 6.66 10.61
C ALA A 157 -6.84 5.60 9.55
N LEU A 158 -8.13 5.50 9.24
CA LEU A 158 -8.66 4.61 8.21
C LEU A 158 -9.41 5.42 7.15
N VAL A 159 -9.15 5.11 5.89
CA VAL A 159 -9.86 5.67 4.73
C VAL A 159 -10.41 4.52 3.91
N VAL A 160 -11.71 4.49 3.67
CA VAL A 160 -12.36 3.49 2.80
C VAL A 160 -12.93 4.20 1.58
N ALA A 161 -12.49 3.79 0.40
CA ALA A 161 -12.98 4.28 -0.87
C ALA A 161 -13.91 3.22 -1.50
N SER A 162 -15.22 3.38 -1.31
CA SER A 162 -16.26 2.48 -1.83
C SER A 162 -17.57 3.26 -2.03
N ALA A 163 -18.38 2.83 -2.99
CA ALA A 163 -19.73 3.34 -3.19
C ALA A 163 -20.80 2.50 -2.45
N ASP A 164 -20.48 1.26 -2.04
CA ASP A 164 -21.36 0.42 -1.23
C ASP A 164 -20.90 0.43 0.24
N GLY A 165 -21.78 0.88 1.10
CA GLY A 165 -21.43 1.05 2.49
C GLY A 165 -22.10 0.07 3.44
N GLN A 166 -22.98 -0.78 2.97
CA GLN A 166 -23.74 -1.64 3.87
C GLN A 166 -22.84 -2.67 4.59
N ALA A 167 -21.93 -3.27 3.83
CA ALA A 167 -20.96 -4.24 4.38
C ALA A 167 -19.98 -3.58 5.37
N PHE A 168 -19.60 -2.33 5.13
CA PHE A 168 -18.57 -1.63 5.89
C PHE A 168 -19.11 -0.86 7.10
N ARG A 169 -20.38 -0.48 7.13
CA ARG A 169 -20.95 0.41 8.14
C ARG A 169 -20.62 0.00 9.57
N GLN A 170 -21.02 -1.20 9.99
CA GLN A 170 -20.82 -1.64 11.38
C GLN A 170 -19.34 -1.76 11.78
N PRO A 171 -18.45 -2.37 10.98
CA PRO A 171 -17.02 -2.41 11.28
C PRO A 171 -16.40 -1.02 11.37
N LEU A 172 -16.73 -0.09 10.48
CA LEU A 172 -16.20 1.27 10.49
C LEU A 172 -16.69 2.08 11.70
N GLU A 173 -17.98 1.97 12.06
CA GLU A 173 -18.52 2.58 13.28
C GLU A 173 -17.82 2.06 14.54
N LYS A 174 -17.51 0.75 14.61
CA LYS A 174 -16.77 0.16 15.73
C LYS A 174 -15.38 0.77 15.86
N ILE A 175 -14.63 0.87 14.76
CA ILE A 175 -13.29 1.45 14.71
C ILE A 175 -13.32 2.93 15.11
N SER A 176 -14.27 3.67 14.58
CA SER A 176 -14.44 5.09 14.89
C SER A 176 -14.79 5.34 16.37
N ARG A 177 -15.72 4.56 16.94
CA ARG A 177 -16.06 4.63 18.37
C ARG A 177 -14.91 4.26 19.30
N ALA A 178 -13.96 3.47 18.81
CA ALA A 178 -12.72 3.15 19.52
C ALA A 178 -11.67 4.28 19.45
N GLY A 179 -11.98 5.40 18.79
CA GLY A 179 -11.12 6.58 18.73
C GLY A 179 -10.23 6.69 17.49
N THR A 180 -10.25 5.71 16.57
CA THR A 180 -9.51 5.81 15.31
C THR A 180 -10.32 6.64 14.30
N PRO A 181 -9.77 7.75 13.75
CA PRO A 181 -10.45 8.54 12.72
C PRO A 181 -10.74 7.69 11.48
N VAL A 182 -12.02 7.73 11.04
CA VAL A 182 -12.48 7.02 9.84
C VAL A 182 -13.00 8.04 8.82
N GLN A 183 -12.59 7.87 7.56
CA GLN A 183 -13.07 8.66 6.44
C GLN A 183 -13.58 7.75 5.33
N VAL A 184 -14.64 8.17 4.67
CA VAL A 184 -15.19 7.48 3.50
C VAL A 184 -15.02 8.36 2.27
N LEU A 185 -14.44 7.82 1.22
CA LEU A 185 -14.35 8.44 -0.10
C LEU A 185 -15.33 7.74 -1.03
N GLY A 186 -16.26 8.48 -1.58
CA GLY A 186 -17.28 7.94 -2.48
C GLY A 186 -18.01 9.06 -3.20
N PHE A 187 -19.03 8.69 -3.97
CA PHE A 187 -19.92 9.64 -4.63
C PHE A 187 -21.05 10.00 -3.67
N ARG A 188 -21.37 11.29 -3.59
CA ARG A 188 -22.42 11.80 -2.66
C ARG A 188 -23.75 11.07 -2.86
N GLU A 189 -24.08 10.71 -4.09
CA GLU A 189 -25.31 10.00 -4.49
C GLU A 189 -25.42 8.61 -3.86
N HIS A 190 -24.28 8.01 -3.53
CA HIS A 190 -24.20 6.67 -2.93
C HIS A 190 -23.68 6.66 -1.48
N ALA A 191 -23.39 7.82 -0.91
CA ALA A 191 -22.79 7.95 0.43
C ALA A 191 -23.81 8.16 1.55
N SER A 192 -25.12 7.94 1.31
CA SER A 192 -26.18 8.17 2.31
C SER A 192 -25.95 7.40 3.63
N TRP A 193 -25.38 6.22 3.56
CA TRP A 193 -25.03 5.41 4.73
C TRP A 193 -23.94 6.03 5.61
N ALA A 194 -22.93 6.68 4.98
CA ALA A 194 -21.86 7.35 5.71
C ALA A 194 -22.30 8.72 6.27
N LEU A 195 -23.21 9.40 5.57
CA LEU A 195 -23.76 10.69 5.99
C LEU A 195 -24.78 10.55 7.15
N ALA A 196 -25.39 9.38 7.29
CA ALA A 196 -26.36 9.08 8.34
C ALA A 196 -25.71 8.55 9.63
N SER A 197 -24.39 8.33 9.64
CA SER A 197 -23.67 7.90 10.84
C SER A 197 -23.10 9.12 11.57
N ASP A 198 -23.29 9.17 12.91
CA ASP A 198 -22.76 10.23 13.78
C ASP A 198 -21.21 10.19 13.93
N THR A 199 -20.56 9.51 12.98
CA THR A 199 -19.12 9.33 12.92
C THR A 199 -18.52 10.10 11.77
#